data_8ecad76453482a26448662eec0571bca
#
_entry.id   8ecad76453482a26448662eec0571bca
#
_cell.length_a   1.000
_cell.length_b   1.000
_cell.length_c   1.000
_cell.angle_alpha   90.00
_cell.angle_beta   90.00
_cell.angle_gamma   90.00
#
_symmetry.space_group_name_H-M   'P 1'
#
loop_
_entity.id
_entity.type
_entity.pdbx_description
1 polymer ?
#
loop_
_entity_poly.entity_id
_entity_poly.type
_entity_poly.pdbx_seq_one_letter_code
_entity_poly.pdbx_strand_id
1 'polypeptide(L)'
;ANMDGYENVYIEVPKVDASKIIINNKTIHDSFCEWDDVPAEAFEPIDIEFVKFKKDARKEVNYLVKEFECRKSADSYARATTARTGVLDCTKLHTYKYNEDLFKKVTTLPDGKNHGLVFVLDWSGSMCDVMLDTIKQLYNLIWFCKKVSIPFEVYAFTNDYPIASSDEHGNPTLREPCYQKRDGVFAIPEYFSLLNLFTHKTNGKVLEQQMKNIFRLAMSFRRSYWTNFMPPIGLSLSGTPLN
;
A
#
# COMPACT_ATOMS: atom_id res chain seq x y z
N ALA A 1 26.91 -1.88 -36.01
CA ALA A 1 26.40 -3.23 -36.18
C ALA A 1 24.92 -3.10 -36.50
N ASN A 2 24.54 -3.40 -37.76
CA ASN A 2 23.15 -3.43 -38.19
C ASN A 2 22.47 -4.58 -37.46
N MET A 3 21.44 -4.26 -36.69
CA MET A 3 20.50 -5.23 -36.11
C MET A 3 19.33 -5.51 -37.08
N ASP A 4 19.63 -5.57 -38.37
CA ASP A 4 18.67 -5.90 -39.44
C ASP A 4 18.47 -7.41 -39.45
N GLY A 5 17.45 -7.92 -38.81
CA GLY A 5 17.10 -9.34 -38.84
C GLY A 5 16.19 -9.86 -37.75
N TYR A 6 15.85 -9.04 -36.78
CA TYR A 6 14.87 -9.45 -35.76
C TYR A 6 13.47 -8.90 -36.13
N GLU A 7 12.55 -9.80 -36.51
CA GLU A 7 11.15 -9.44 -36.60
C GLU A 7 10.64 -9.10 -35.22
N ASN A 8 9.95 -7.96 -35.12
CA ASN A 8 9.28 -7.58 -33.86
C ASN A 8 8.15 -8.57 -33.58
N VAL A 9 8.29 -9.35 -32.53
CA VAL A 9 7.23 -10.23 -32.05
C VAL A 9 6.32 -9.46 -31.14
N TYR A 10 5.07 -9.28 -31.54
CA TYR A 10 4.02 -8.66 -30.72
C TYR A 10 3.30 -9.73 -29.93
N ILE A 11 3.29 -9.61 -28.60
CA ILE A 11 2.62 -10.54 -27.70
C ILE A 11 1.44 -9.82 -27.09
N GLU A 12 0.26 -10.42 -27.15
CA GLU A 12 -0.94 -9.88 -26.54
C GLU A 12 -0.88 -10.09 -25.02
N VAL A 13 -1.23 -9.02 -24.24
CA VAL A 13 -1.41 -9.13 -22.79
C VAL A 13 -2.80 -9.72 -22.51
N PRO A 14 -2.90 -10.82 -21.75
CA PRO A 14 -4.18 -11.45 -21.48
C PRO A 14 -5.08 -10.52 -20.66
N LYS A 15 -6.37 -10.51 -21.01
CA LYS A 15 -7.39 -9.85 -20.20
C LYS A 15 -7.76 -10.78 -19.04
N VAL A 16 -7.40 -10.37 -17.84
CA VAL A 16 -7.69 -11.13 -16.62
C VAL A 16 -8.66 -10.35 -15.74
N ASP A 17 -9.60 -11.06 -15.12
CA ASP A 17 -10.52 -10.48 -14.17
C ASP A 17 -9.79 -10.19 -12.85
N ALA A 18 -9.73 -8.92 -12.47
CA ALA A 18 -9.07 -8.49 -11.23
C ALA A 18 -9.68 -9.17 -9.98
N SER A 19 -10.98 -9.50 -10.00
CA SER A 19 -11.64 -10.18 -8.88
C SER A 19 -11.10 -11.59 -8.64
N LYS A 20 -10.58 -12.23 -9.69
CA LYS A 20 -9.96 -13.57 -9.61
C LYS A 20 -8.50 -13.54 -9.18
N ILE A 21 -7.84 -12.39 -9.32
CA ILE A 21 -6.42 -12.21 -8.99
C ILE A 21 -6.25 -11.68 -7.57
N ILE A 22 -7.13 -10.79 -7.12
CA ILE A 22 -6.99 -10.14 -5.82
C ILE A 22 -7.48 -11.06 -4.71
N ILE A 23 -6.57 -11.38 -3.79
CA ILE A 23 -6.89 -12.07 -2.54
C ILE A 23 -7.22 -11.02 -1.48
N ASN A 24 -8.36 -11.23 -0.83
CA ASN A 24 -8.87 -10.27 0.16
C ASN A 24 -7.96 -10.16 1.39
N ASN A 25 -7.84 -8.96 1.93
CA ASN A 25 -7.10 -8.65 3.16
C ASN A 25 -7.51 -9.57 4.33
N LYS A 26 -8.81 -9.81 4.52
CA LYS A 26 -9.29 -10.68 5.59
C LYS A 26 -8.75 -12.12 5.43
N THR A 27 -8.85 -12.70 4.24
CA THR A 27 -8.37 -14.07 3.97
C THR A 27 -6.89 -14.23 4.28
N ILE A 28 -6.08 -13.22 3.93
CA ILE A 28 -4.63 -13.25 4.20
C ILE A 28 -4.36 -13.19 5.69
N HIS A 29 -5.04 -12.29 6.41
CA HIS A 29 -4.76 -12.13 7.84
C HIS A 29 -5.40 -13.20 8.71
N ASP A 30 -6.47 -13.84 8.26
CA ASP A 30 -7.04 -15.01 8.95
C ASP A 30 -6.08 -16.21 8.91
N SER A 31 -5.25 -16.35 7.88
CA SER A 31 -4.23 -17.39 7.83
C SER A 31 -3.10 -17.22 8.87
N PHE A 32 -2.93 -16.04 9.45
CA PHE A 32 -2.00 -15.83 10.56
C PHE A 32 -2.52 -16.41 11.91
N CYS A 33 -3.77 -16.87 11.98
CA CYS A 33 -4.29 -17.58 13.16
C CYS A 33 -3.52 -18.87 13.46
N GLU A 34 -2.86 -19.47 12.46
CA GLU A 34 -1.94 -20.60 12.66
C GLU A 34 -0.77 -20.27 13.61
N TRP A 35 -0.50 -18.99 13.85
CA TRP A 35 0.50 -18.54 14.81
C TRP A 35 0.00 -18.52 16.26
N ASP A 36 -1.29 -18.77 16.50
CA ASP A 36 -1.85 -18.81 17.86
C ASP A 36 -1.24 -19.97 18.69
N ASP A 37 -0.75 -21.03 18.02
CA ASP A 37 -0.03 -22.14 18.64
C ASP A 37 1.44 -21.83 18.97
N VAL A 38 1.97 -20.71 18.48
CA VAL A 38 3.35 -20.28 18.77
C VAL A 38 3.36 -19.51 20.08
N PRO A 39 4.22 -19.90 21.04
CA PRO A 39 4.32 -19.20 22.32
C PRO A 39 4.55 -17.70 22.12
N ALA A 40 3.79 -16.88 22.82
CA ALA A 40 3.86 -15.41 22.70
C ALA A 40 5.28 -14.87 22.95
N GLU A 41 6.03 -15.55 23.81
CA GLU A 41 7.41 -15.23 24.17
C GLU A 41 8.36 -15.30 22.96
N ALA A 42 8.05 -16.14 21.95
CA ALA A 42 8.85 -16.25 20.73
C ALA A 42 8.80 -14.96 19.89
N PHE A 43 7.71 -14.23 19.97
CA PHE A 43 7.54 -12.96 19.25
C PHE A 43 7.96 -11.73 20.06
N GLU A 44 8.17 -11.86 21.36
CA GLU A 44 8.44 -10.71 22.24
C GLU A 44 9.61 -9.82 21.76
N PRO A 45 10.78 -10.34 21.35
CA PRO A 45 11.88 -9.52 20.86
C PRO A 45 11.48 -8.72 19.60
N ILE A 46 10.72 -9.34 18.70
CA ILE A 46 10.27 -8.73 17.44
C ILE A 46 9.24 -7.64 17.74
N ASP A 47 8.35 -7.91 18.67
CA ASP A 47 7.31 -6.98 19.09
C ASP A 47 7.90 -5.72 19.76
N ILE A 48 8.93 -5.90 20.57
CA ILE A 48 9.69 -4.78 21.18
C ILE A 48 10.34 -3.93 20.08
N GLU A 49 10.96 -4.57 19.06
CA GLU A 49 11.56 -3.86 17.93
C GLU A 49 10.51 -3.10 17.14
N PHE A 50 9.34 -3.69 16.89
CA PHE A 50 8.22 -3.02 16.21
C PHE A 50 7.76 -1.77 16.96
N VAL A 51 7.58 -1.87 18.29
CA VAL A 51 7.18 -0.73 19.13
C VAL A 51 8.23 0.37 19.12
N LYS A 52 9.52 0.01 19.21
CA LYS A 52 10.63 0.95 19.11
C LYS A 52 10.62 1.65 17.75
N PHE A 53 10.56 0.90 16.67
CA PHE A 53 10.49 1.44 15.32
C PHE A 53 9.31 2.40 15.16
N LYS A 54 8.11 2.03 15.61
CA LYS A 54 6.91 2.88 15.55
C LYS A 54 7.10 4.21 16.28
N LYS A 55 7.79 4.18 17.43
CA LYS A 55 8.10 5.40 18.21
C LYS A 55 9.06 6.32 17.44
N ASP A 56 10.11 5.75 16.86
CA ASP A 56 11.14 6.51 16.14
C ASP A 56 10.59 7.10 14.83
N ALA A 57 9.83 6.31 14.08
CA ALA A 57 9.16 6.71 12.84
C ALA A 57 8.17 7.87 13.02
N ARG A 58 7.63 8.05 14.22
CA ARG A 58 6.62 9.08 14.50
C ARG A 58 7.09 10.50 14.17
N LYS A 59 8.38 10.80 14.38
CA LYS A 59 8.95 12.13 14.08
C LYS A 59 9.02 12.37 12.58
N GLU A 60 9.50 11.38 11.83
CA GLU A 60 9.63 11.44 10.36
C GLU A 60 8.26 11.58 9.70
N VAL A 61 7.31 10.77 10.12
CA VAL A 61 5.92 10.85 9.62
C VAL A 61 5.29 12.20 9.91
N ASN A 62 5.50 12.77 11.11
CA ASN A 62 4.97 14.09 11.44
C ASN A 62 5.59 15.20 10.58
N TYR A 63 6.88 15.08 10.28
CA TYR A 63 7.55 16.02 9.39
C TYR A 63 6.98 15.97 7.97
N LEU A 64 6.81 14.75 7.41
CA LEU A 64 6.21 14.55 6.09
C LEU A 64 4.78 15.11 6.03
N VAL A 65 3.96 14.87 7.07
CA VAL A 65 2.61 15.43 7.17
C VAL A 65 2.64 16.95 7.12
N LYS A 66 3.50 17.58 7.92
CA LYS A 66 3.62 19.04 7.97
C LYS A 66 4.03 19.62 6.60
N GLU A 67 5.02 19.01 5.95
CA GLU A 67 5.47 19.45 4.63
C GLU A 67 4.37 19.31 3.57
N PHE A 68 3.67 18.17 3.59
CA PHE A 68 2.54 17.91 2.68
C PHE A 68 1.42 18.93 2.87
N GLU A 69 1.00 19.21 4.10
CA GLU A 69 -0.05 20.19 4.39
C GLU A 69 0.37 21.61 3.98
N CYS A 70 1.63 21.99 4.18
CA CYS A 70 2.15 23.25 3.71
C CYS A 70 2.09 23.37 2.18
N ARG A 71 2.54 22.34 1.45
CA ARG A 71 2.48 22.31 -0.03
C ARG A 71 1.05 22.32 -0.53
N LYS A 72 0.18 21.49 0.07
CA LYS A 72 -1.26 21.44 -0.27
C LYS A 72 -1.92 22.80 -0.10
N SER A 73 -1.62 23.49 1.00
CA SER A 73 -2.15 24.84 1.26
C SER A 73 -1.62 25.87 0.25
N ALA A 74 -0.33 25.81 -0.07
CA ALA A 74 0.28 26.69 -1.07
C ALA A 74 -0.33 26.48 -2.47
N ASP A 75 -0.50 25.20 -2.89
CA ASP A 75 -1.12 24.87 -4.17
C ASP A 75 -2.61 25.29 -4.23
N SER A 76 -3.33 25.14 -3.13
CA SER A 76 -4.72 25.59 -3.02
C SER A 76 -4.80 27.10 -3.16
N TYR A 77 -3.90 27.83 -2.51
CA TYR A 77 -3.82 29.27 -2.60
C TYR A 77 -3.43 29.74 -4.01
N ALA A 78 -2.48 29.09 -4.65
CA ALA A 78 -2.05 29.39 -6.02
C ALA A 78 -3.19 29.18 -7.05
N ARG A 79 -4.08 28.22 -6.79
CA ARG A 79 -5.26 27.93 -7.63
C ARG A 79 -6.51 28.70 -7.22
N ALA A 80 -6.43 29.48 -6.15
CA ALA A 80 -7.55 30.26 -5.66
C ALA A 80 -7.97 31.30 -6.69
N THR A 81 -9.26 31.37 -7.02
CA THR A 81 -9.81 32.40 -7.87
C THR A 81 -10.43 33.50 -7.01
N THR A 82 -10.02 34.72 -7.27
CA THR A 82 -10.60 35.90 -6.61
C THR A 82 -11.62 36.53 -7.54
N ALA A 83 -12.88 36.53 -7.13
CA ALA A 83 -13.96 37.14 -7.85
C ALA A 83 -14.46 38.41 -7.12
N ARG A 84 -14.89 39.41 -7.89
CA ARG A 84 -15.58 40.58 -7.32
C ARG A 84 -17.01 40.19 -6.96
N THR A 85 -17.45 40.56 -5.78
CA THR A 85 -18.79 40.16 -5.27
C THR A 85 -19.94 41.03 -5.76
N GLY A 86 -19.65 42.16 -6.38
CA GLY A 86 -20.64 43.20 -6.63
C GLY A 86 -21.07 44.03 -5.41
N VAL A 87 -20.59 43.69 -4.23
CA VAL A 87 -20.83 44.45 -2.97
C VAL A 87 -19.69 45.44 -2.76
N LEU A 88 -20.01 46.72 -2.54
CA LEU A 88 -19.02 47.76 -2.28
C LEU A 88 -18.28 47.51 -0.96
N ASP A 89 -16.98 47.69 -0.99
CA ASP A 89 -16.15 47.70 0.21
C ASP A 89 -16.12 49.12 0.82
N CYS A 90 -16.94 49.32 1.82
CA CYS A 90 -17.09 50.64 2.45
C CYS A 90 -15.78 51.18 3.00
N THR A 91 -14.80 50.33 3.33
CA THR A 91 -13.50 50.75 3.83
C THR A 91 -12.61 51.35 2.74
N LYS A 92 -12.90 51.05 1.47
CA LYS A 92 -12.16 51.54 0.29
C LYS A 92 -12.88 52.67 -0.46
N LEU A 93 -14.09 52.99 -0.05
CA LEU A 93 -14.88 54.03 -0.72
C LEU A 93 -14.18 55.40 -0.78
N HIS A 94 -13.36 55.73 0.18
CA HIS A 94 -12.59 57.00 0.18
C HIS A 94 -11.54 57.07 -0.93
N THR A 95 -11.16 55.92 -1.52
CA THR A 95 -10.16 55.83 -2.61
C THR A 95 -10.77 55.84 -4.01
N TYR A 96 -12.10 56.05 -4.15
CA TYR A 96 -12.84 55.90 -5.39
C TYR A 96 -12.26 56.70 -6.58
N LYS A 97 -11.55 57.82 -6.32
CA LYS A 97 -10.93 58.62 -7.37
C LYS A 97 -9.68 58.01 -7.97
N TYR A 98 -9.06 57.08 -7.26
CA TYR A 98 -7.74 56.56 -7.62
C TYR A 98 -7.68 55.05 -7.71
N ASN A 99 -8.73 54.36 -7.26
CA ASN A 99 -8.77 52.90 -7.19
C ASN A 99 -10.08 52.40 -7.82
N GLU A 100 -9.97 51.64 -8.90
CA GLU A 100 -11.11 50.99 -9.56
C GLU A 100 -11.61 49.76 -8.80
N ASP A 101 -10.89 49.28 -7.81
CA ASP A 101 -11.14 48.03 -7.10
C ASP A 101 -11.91 48.24 -5.79
N LEU A 102 -13.11 48.79 -5.92
CA LEU A 102 -14.00 49.21 -4.84
C LEU A 102 -14.91 48.09 -4.32
N PHE A 103 -14.90 46.93 -4.97
CA PHE A 103 -15.76 45.81 -4.58
C PHE A 103 -15.07 44.84 -3.65
N LYS A 104 -15.82 44.30 -2.71
CA LYS A 104 -15.34 43.17 -1.89
C LYS A 104 -14.96 41.99 -2.78
N LYS A 105 -13.85 41.36 -2.48
CA LYS A 105 -13.37 40.16 -3.17
C LYS A 105 -13.67 38.92 -2.32
N VAL A 106 -14.21 37.91 -2.97
CA VAL A 106 -14.33 36.57 -2.37
C VAL A 106 -13.34 35.67 -3.06
N THR A 107 -12.48 35.07 -2.25
CA THR A 107 -11.54 34.04 -2.73
C THR A 107 -12.15 32.67 -2.50
N THR A 108 -12.45 31.98 -3.57
CA THR A 108 -12.88 30.59 -3.52
C THR A 108 -11.68 29.67 -3.69
N LEU A 109 -11.45 28.83 -2.69
CA LEU A 109 -10.46 27.76 -2.77
C LEU A 109 -11.10 26.54 -3.43
N PRO A 110 -10.51 26.01 -4.50
CA PRO A 110 -11.02 24.77 -5.09
C PRO A 110 -10.86 23.61 -4.10
N ASP A 111 -11.90 22.80 -3.95
CA ASP A 111 -11.85 21.59 -3.16
C ASP A 111 -10.84 20.62 -3.78
N GLY A 112 -9.71 20.46 -3.10
CA GLY A 112 -8.68 19.49 -3.47
C GLY A 112 -9.15 18.08 -3.13
N LYS A 113 -9.50 17.28 -4.14
CA LYS A 113 -9.74 15.85 -3.93
C LYS A 113 -8.41 15.13 -3.74
N ASN A 114 -8.27 14.38 -2.66
CA ASN A 114 -7.13 13.52 -2.47
C ASN A 114 -7.24 12.31 -3.41
N HIS A 115 -6.18 12.08 -4.18
CA HIS A 115 -6.06 10.85 -4.96
C HIS A 115 -5.70 9.69 -4.02
N GLY A 116 -6.23 8.49 -4.32
CA GLY A 116 -5.83 7.29 -3.62
C GLY A 116 -4.42 6.84 -4.03
N LEU A 117 -3.73 6.15 -3.13
CA LEU A 117 -2.41 5.55 -3.38
C LEU A 117 -2.52 4.04 -3.40
N VAL A 118 -1.87 3.42 -4.37
CA VAL A 118 -1.71 1.97 -4.44
C VAL A 118 -0.22 1.65 -4.33
N PHE A 119 0.13 0.85 -3.34
CA PHE A 119 1.48 0.36 -3.14
C PHE A 119 1.55 -1.10 -3.59
N VAL A 120 2.53 -1.42 -4.41
CA VAL A 120 2.80 -2.79 -4.83
C VAL A 120 4.17 -3.19 -4.30
N LEU A 121 4.18 -4.22 -3.46
CA LEU A 121 5.37 -4.74 -2.80
C LEU A 121 5.85 -5.98 -3.53
N ASP A 122 7.12 -5.98 -3.86
CA ASP A 122 7.81 -7.18 -4.33
C ASP A 122 8.25 -8.02 -3.12
N TRP A 123 7.64 -9.21 -2.98
CA TRP A 123 7.98 -10.16 -1.92
C TRP A 123 8.67 -11.40 -2.53
N SER A 124 9.68 -11.18 -3.33
CA SER A 124 10.49 -12.26 -3.92
C SER A 124 11.63 -12.66 -2.99
N GLY A 125 12.16 -13.89 -3.17
CA GLY A 125 13.26 -14.42 -2.37
C GLY A 125 14.54 -13.57 -2.43
N SER A 126 14.77 -12.85 -3.52
CA SER A 126 15.90 -11.92 -3.67
C SER A 126 15.82 -10.70 -2.75
N MET A 127 14.62 -10.38 -2.24
CA MET A 127 14.38 -9.25 -1.35
C MET A 127 14.66 -9.55 0.13
N CYS A 128 15.09 -10.77 0.48
CA CYS A 128 15.23 -11.21 1.88
C CYS A 128 16.09 -10.29 2.74
N ASP A 129 17.16 -9.71 2.20
CA ASP A 129 18.07 -8.85 2.95
C ASP A 129 17.54 -7.42 3.16
N VAL A 130 16.65 -6.96 2.28
CA VAL A 130 16.11 -5.58 2.29
C VAL A 130 14.63 -5.51 2.64
N MET A 131 13.95 -6.66 2.76
CA MET A 131 12.51 -6.73 2.99
C MET A 131 12.07 -5.98 4.24
N LEU A 132 12.78 -6.15 5.35
CA LEU A 132 12.46 -5.49 6.61
C LEU A 132 12.51 -3.96 6.48
N ASP A 133 13.53 -3.44 5.80
CA ASP A 133 13.68 -2.00 5.61
C ASP A 133 12.63 -1.46 4.64
N THR A 134 12.26 -2.23 3.62
CA THR A 134 11.16 -1.92 2.70
C THR A 134 9.83 -1.85 3.46
N ILE A 135 9.55 -2.81 4.34
CA ILE A 135 8.36 -2.82 5.19
C ILE A 135 8.35 -1.62 6.15
N LYS A 136 9.49 -1.26 6.73
CA LYS A 136 9.60 -0.07 7.59
C LYS A 136 9.27 1.22 6.82
N GLN A 137 9.75 1.36 5.59
CA GLN A 137 9.41 2.51 4.73
C GLN A 137 7.93 2.51 4.34
N LEU A 138 7.39 1.36 3.97
CA LEU A 138 5.96 1.21 3.68
C LEU A 138 5.09 1.63 4.87
N TYR A 139 5.47 1.27 6.09
CA TYR A 139 4.72 1.65 7.30
C TYR A 139 4.74 3.16 7.54
N ASN A 140 5.85 3.82 7.29
CA ASN A 140 5.92 5.28 7.33
C ASN A 140 4.94 5.91 6.37
N LEU A 141 4.82 5.38 5.15
CA LEU A 141 3.87 5.84 4.14
C LEU A 141 2.41 5.55 4.54
N ILE A 142 2.12 4.38 5.12
CA ILE A 142 0.79 4.03 5.61
C ILE A 142 0.36 4.99 6.74
N TRP A 143 1.22 5.24 7.71
CA TRP A 143 0.93 6.19 8.80
C TRP A 143 0.78 7.61 8.30
N PHE A 144 1.58 8.01 7.31
CA PHE A 144 1.41 9.28 6.61
C PHE A 144 0.03 9.37 5.95
N CYS A 145 -0.35 8.39 5.11
CA CYS A 145 -1.65 8.34 4.43
C CYS A 145 -2.82 8.40 5.43
N LYS A 146 -2.74 7.66 6.54
CA LYS A 146 -3.75 7.72 7.61
C LYS A 146 -3.89 9.11 8.21
N LYS A 147 -2.78 9.82 8.44
CA LYS A 147 -2.81 11.16 9.04
C LYS A 147 -3.37 12.23 8.12
N VAL A 148 -3.04 12.15 6.83
CA VAL A 148 -3.52 13.12 5.84
C VAL A 148 -4.83 12.70 5.16
N SER A 149 -5.44 11.59 5.63
CA SER A 149 -6.70 11.04 5.11
C SER A 149 -6.66 10.74 3.61
N ILE A 150 -5.53 10.21 3.13
CA ILE A 150 -5.40 9.71 1.76
C ILE A 150 -5.80 8.23 1.76
N PRO A 151 -6.77 7.82 0.93
CA PRO A 151 -7.09 6.40 0.74
C PRO A 151 -5.88 5.64 0.20
N PHE A 152 -5.62 4.45 0.72
CA PHE A 152 -4.54 3.61 0.23
C PHE A 152 -4.92 2.13 0.21
N GLU A 153 -4.27 1.40 -0.68
CA GLU A 153 -4.31 -0.06 -0.76
C GLU A 153 -2.88 -0.56 -0.94
N VAL A 154 -2.54 -1.66 -0.28
CA VAL A 154 -1.22 -2.26 -0.36
C VAL A 154 -1.36 -3.70 -0.84
N TYR A 155 -0.66 -4.02 -1.91
CA TYR A 155 -0.63 -5.35 -2.49
C TYR A 155 0.79 -5.89 -2.48
N ALA A 156 0.94 -7.18 -2.20
CA ALA A 156 2.11 -7.95 -2.58
C ALA A 156 1.73 -8.88 -3.73
N PHE A 157 2.61 -9.07 -4.70
CA PHE A 157 2.35 -10.03 -5.76
C PHE A 157 3.04 -11.36 -5.48
N THR A 158 2.40 -12.42 -5.94
CA THR A 158 2.94 -13.77 -5.92
C THR A 158 2.56 -14.50 -7.20
N ASN A 159 3.43 -15.40 -7.64
CA ASN A 159 3.20 -16.17 -8.85
C ASN A 159 2.41 -17.45 -8.60
N ASP A 160 2.32 -17.88 -7.36
CA ASP A 160 1.67 -19.15 -7.02
C ASP A 160 0.94 -19.04 -5.68
N TYR A 161 -0.36 -18.77 -5.76
CA TYR A 161 -1.25 -18.77 -4.61
C TYR A 161 -2.50 -19.59 -4.92
N PRO A 162 -2.43 -20.92 -4.88
CA PRO A 162 -3.51 -21.80 -5.28
C PRO A 162 -4.67 -21.90 -4.27
N ILE A 163 -4.49 -21.42 -3.04
CA ILE A 163 -5.46 -21.56 -1.96
C ILE A 163 -6.55 -20.50 -2.07
N ALA A 164 -7.80 -20.90 -2.14
CA ALA A 164 -8.96 -19.99 -2.15
C ALA A 164 -9.50 -19.73 -0.75
N SER A 165 -9.67 -20.80 0.02
CA SER A 165 -10.25 -20.82 1.37
C SER A 165 -9.95 -22.17 2.01
N SER A 166 -10.33 -22.35 3.27
CA SER A 166 -10.38 -23.67 3.90
C SER A 166 -11.84 -24.15 3.93
N ASP A 167 -12.05 -25.45 3.76
CA ASP A 167 -13.36 -26.09 3.94
C ASP A 167 -13.74 -26.15 5.44
N GLU A 168 -14.93 -26.71 5.74
CA GLU A 168 -15.43 -26.88 7.11
C GLU A 168 -14.55 -27.81 7.97
N HIS A 169 -13.66 -28.58 7.34
CA HIS A 169 -12.73 -29.50 7.99
C HIS A 169 -11.28 -28.96 8.05
N GLY A 170 -11.07 -27.71 7.59
CA GLY A 170 -9.76 -27.07 7.58
C GLY A 170 -8.87 -27.46 6.39
N ASN A 171 -9.40 -28.23 5.41
CA ASN A 171 -8.61 -28.57 4.22
C ASN A 171 -8.60 -27.39 3.25
N PRO A 172 -7.46 -27.11 2.57
CA PRO A 172 -7.38 -26.03 1.62
C PRO A 172 -8.21 -26.33 0.37
N THR A 173 -9.06 -25.38 0.00
CA THR A 173 -9.81 -25.39 -1.24
C THR A 173 -8.99 -24.71 -2.32
N LEU A 174 -8.75 -25.41 -3.43
CA LEU A 174 -7.98 -24.85 -4.54
C LEU A 174 -8.83 -23.85 -5.33
N ARG A 175 -8.18 -22.81 -5.81
CA ARG A 175 -8.77 -21.81 -6.72
C ARG A 175 -8.84 -22.37 -8.14
N GLU A 176 -9.78 -21.85 -8.90
CA GLU A 176 -9.69 -21.98 -10.36
C GLU A 176 -8.49 -21.16 -10.88
N PRO A 177 -7.73 -21.67 -11.87
CA PRO A 177 -6.68 -20.89 -12.52
C PRO A 177 -7.22 -19.57 -13.06
N CYS A 178 -6.54 -18.47 -12.75
CA CYS A 178 -6.95 -17.15 -13.21
C CYS A 178 -6.64 -16.92 -14.70
N TYR A 179 -5.78 -17.74 -15.26
CA TYR A 179 -5.32 -17.65 -16.63
C TYR A 179 -5.06 -19.03 -17.23
N GLN A 180 -5.46 -19.20 -18.50
CA GLN A 180 -5.12 -20.37 -19.29
C GLN A 180 -4.12 -19.99 -20.40
N LYS A 181 -3.01 -20.68 -20.46
CA LYS A 181 -1.96 -20.45 -21.45
C LYS A 181 -2.51 -20.63 -22.87
N ARG A 182 -2.25 -19.66 -23.74
CA ARG A 182 -2.63 -19.67 -25.16
C ARG A 182 -1.43 -19.23 -26.02
N ASP A 183 -1.34 -19.75 -27.23
CA ASP A 183 -0.31 -19.34 -28.17
C ASP A 183 -0.52 -17.87 -28.59
N GLY A 184 0.57 -17.13 -28.71
CA GLY A 184 0.54 -15.71 -29.08
C GLY A 184 0.15 -14.74 -27.96
N VAL A 185 -0.15 -15.25 -26.76
CA VAL A 185 -0.49 -14.45 -25.60
C VAL A 185 0.61 -14.54 -24.53
N PHE A 186 0.90 -13.43 -23.87
CA PHE A 186 1.89 -13.42 -22.79
C PHE A 186 1.50 -14.40 -21.68
N ALA A 187 2.40 -15.35 -21.40
CA ALA A 187 2.14 -16.36 -20.38
C ALA A 187 2.41 -15.80 -18.98
N ILE A 188 1.37 -15.75 -18.17
CA ILE A 188 1.47 -15.50 -16.73
C ILE A 188 1.21 -16.79 -15.96
N PRO A 189 1.74 -16.95 -14.74
CA PRO A 189 1.44 -18.10 -13.89
C PRO A 189 -0.07 -18.24 -13.65
N GLU A 190 -0.57 -19.48 -13.65
CA GLU A 190 -2.00 -19.79 -13.52
C GLU A 190 -2.61 -19.27 -12.21
N TYR A 191 -1.81 -19.21 -11.15
CA TYR A 191 -2.20 -18.76 -9.81
C TYR A 191 -1.59 -17.42 -9.43
N PHE A 192 -1.19 -16.61 -10.41
CA PHE A 192 -0.75 -15.24 -10.14
C PHE A 192 -1.78 -14.48 -9.31
N SER A 193 -1.33 -13.84 -8.26
CA SER A 193 -2.22 -13.18 -7.30
C SER A 193 -1.64 -11.89 -6.77
N LEU A 194 -2.54 -10.98 -6.45
CA LEU A 194 -2.27 -9.77 -5.70
C LEU A 194 -2.85 -9.92 -4.31
N LEU A 195 -1.97 -10.06 -3.32
CA LEU A 195 -2.35 -10.22 -1.93
C LEU A 195 -2.59 -8.84 -1.32
N ASN A 196 -3.83 -8.51 -0.95
CA ASN A 196 -4.15 -7.25 -0.29
C ASN A 196 -3.69 -7.29 1.17
N LEU A 197 -2.49 -6.79 1.43
CA LEU A 197 -1.90 -6.79 2.77
C LEU A 197 -2.55 -5.76 3.69
N PHE A 198 -2.82 -4.55 3.19
CA PHE A 198 -3.40 -3.46 3.98
C PHE A 198 -4.37 -2.65 3.15
N THR A 199 -5.45 -2.21 3.79
CA THR A 199 -6.44 -1.31 3.19
C THR A 199 -6.77 -0.16 4.13
N HIS A 200 -7.01 1.02 3.55
CA HIS A 200 -7.42 2.19 4.33
C HIS A 200 -8.75 2.01 5.08
N LYS A 201 -9.58 1.06 4.63
CA LYS A 201 -10.89 0.74 5.23
C LYS A 201 -10.77 0.04 6.59
N THR A 202 -9.61 -0.54 6.88
CA THR A 202 -9.38 -1.27 8.12
C THR A 202 -9.33 -0.31 9.32
N ASN A 203 -9.99 -0.71 10.41
CA ASN A 203 -9.92 0.01 11.69
C ASN A 203 -8.47 0.11 12.18
N GLY A 204 -8.13 1.22 12.83
CA GLY A 204 -6.76 1.50 13.27
C GLY A 204 -6.14 0.43 14.18
N LYS A 205 -6.92 -0.16 15.10
CA LYS A 205 -6.44 -1.25 15.97
C LYS A 205 -6.17 -2.53 15.19
N VAL A 206 -7.07 -2.89 14.27
CA VAL A 206 -6.91 -4.08 13.42
C VAL A 206 -5.74 -3.88 12.46
N LEU A 207 -5.62 -2.70 11.84
CA LEU A 207 -4.51 -2.37 10.97
C LEU A 207 -3.17 -2.50 11.71
N GLU A 208 -3.10 -2.02 12.96
CA GLU A 208 -1.87 -2.13 13.76
C GLU A 208 -1.50 -3.60 14.02
N GLN A 209 -2.48 -4.44 14.33
CA GLN A 209 -2.25 -5.88 14.48
C GLN A 209 -1.79 -6.52 13.17
N GLN A 210 -2.40 -6.16 12.05
CA GLN A 210 -1.99 -6.61 10.73
C GLN A 210 -0.54 -6.18 10.41
N MET A 211 -0.18 -4.93 10.69
CA MET A 211 1.19 -4.44 10.52
C MET A 211 2.17 -5.23 11.39
N LYS A 212 1.80 -5.53 12.63
CA LYS A 212 2.61 -6.33 13.54
C LYS A 212 2.86 -7.74 12.98
N ASN A 213 1.84 -8.40 12.45
CA ASN A 213 1.97 -9.73 11.86
C ASN A 213 2.89 -9.72 10.62
N ILE A 214 2.71 -8.76 9.72
CA ILE A 214 3.59 -8.62 8.54
C ILE A 214 5.02 -8.25 8.95
N PHE A 215 5.21 -7.47 10.01
CA PHE A 215 6.54 -7.17 10.54
C PHE A 215 7.24 -8.42 11.10
N ARG A 216 6.52 -9.27 11.82
CA ARG A 216 7.01 -10.58 12.29
C ARG A 216 7.42 -11.46 11.12
N LEU A 217 6.59 -11.50 10.06
CA LEU A 217 6.90 -12.25 8.85
C LEU A 217 8.16 -11.71 8.16
N ALA A 218 8.30 -10.40 8.01
CA ALA A 218 9.48 -9.76 7.41
C ALA A 218 10.75 -10.01 8.22
N MET A 219 10.66 -10.03 9.54
CA MET A 219 11.79 -10.38 10.42
C MET A 219 12.21 -11.83 10.26
N SER A 220 11.25 -12.76 10.16
CA SER A 220 11.54 -14.17 9.93
C SER A 220 12.14 -14.43 8.55
N PHE A 221 11.81 -13.59 7.56
CA PHE A 221 12.33 -13.69 6.19
C PHE A 221 13.81 -13.30 6.07
N ARG A 222 14.36 -12.59 7.04
CA ARG A 222 15.77 -12.19 7.06
C ARG A 222 16.67 -13.37 7.39
N ARG A 223 17.64 -13.71 6.53
CA ARG A 223 18.53 -14.89 6.64
C ARG A 223 19.23 -15.08 7.99
N SER A 224 19.50 -14.01 8.74
CA SER A 224 20.22 -14.10 10.03
C SER A 224 19.36 -14.59 11.20
N TYR A 225 18.02 -14.65 11.06
CA TYR A 225 17.11 -15.12 12.11
C TYR A 225 16.70 -16.59 11.96
N TRP A 226 17.10 -17.24 10.86
CA TRP A 226 16.70 -18.60 10.50
C TRP A 226 17.17 -19.71 11.47
N THR A 227 18.09 -19.43 12.37
CA THR A 227 18.61 -20.46 13.26
C THR A 227 17.67 -20.85 14.40
N ASN A 228 16.67 -20.02 14.74
CA ASN A 228 15.81 -20.25 15.90
C ASN A 228 14.30 -20.07 15.67
N PHE A 229 13.85 -19.62 14.49
CA PHE A 229 12.44 -19.42 14.21
C PHE A 229 12.09 -19.85 12.79
N MET A 230 11.42 -20.97 12.66
CA MET A 230 10.77 -21.39 11.43
C MET A 230 9.33 -20.85 11.46
N PRO A 231 8.92 -19.93 10.53
CA PRO A 231 7.51 -19.59 10.45
C PRO A 231 6.70 -20.85 10.15
N PRO A 232 5.45 -20.96 10.65
CA PRO A 232 4.58 -22.08 10.30
C PRO A 232 4.54 -22.23 8.79
N ILE A 233 4.78 -23.46 8.35
CA ILE A 233 4.86 -23.86 6.94
C ILE A 233 3.51 -23.55 6.29
N GLY A 234 3.44 -22.53 5.45
CA GLY A 234 2.21 -22.16 4.75
C GLY A 234 2.18 -20.75 4.17
N LEU A 235 2.94 -19.83 4.76
CA LEU A 235 2.99 -18.43 4.30
C LEU A 235 4.32 -18.10 3.62
N SER A 236 4.68 -18.87 2.60
CA SER A 236 5.53 -18.33 1.56
C SER A 236 4.66 -17.42 0.67
N LEU A 237 4.71 -16.13 0.91
CA LEU A 237 4.08 -15.14 0.02
C LEU A 237 4.62 -15.22 -1.41
N SER A 238 5.75 -15.88 -1.60
CA SER A 238 6.42 -16.09 -2.89
C SER A 238 5.96 -17.36 -3.62
N GLY A 239 5.10 -18.20 -3.03
CA GLY A 239 4.66 -19.45 -3.65
C GLY A 239 5.77 -20.48 -3.94
N THR A 240 7.03 -20.18 -3.62
CA THR A 240 8.12 -21.13 -3.71
C THR A 240 8.27 -21.87 -2.38
N PRO A 241 8.17 -23.21 -2.36
CA PRO A 241 8.56 -23.95 -1.17
C PRO A 241 10.01 -23.60 -0.87
N LEU A 242 10.26 -23.22 0.38
CA LEU A 242 11.60 -23.01 0.88
C LEU A 242 12.29 -24.37 0.89
N ASN A 243 13.07 -24.67 -0.16
CA ASN A 243 14.05 -25.74 -0.15
C ASN A 243 15.30 -25.26 0.55
#